data_20cab249bd19c264f5e0d0fa5e3793e7
#
_entry.id   20cab249bd19c264f5e0d0fa5e3793e7
#
_cell.length_a   1.000
_cell.length_b   1.000
_cell.length_c   1.000
_cell.angle_alpha   90.00
_cell.angle_beta   90.00
_cell.angle_gamma   90.00
#
_symmetry.space_group_name_H-M   'P 1'
#
loop_
_entity.id
_entity.type
_entity.pdbx_description
1 polymer ?
#
loop_
_entity_poly.entity_id
_entity_poly.type
_entity_poly.pdbx_seq_one_letter_code
_entity_poly.pdbx_strand_id
1 'polypeptide(L)'
;MRRGFFVCRKIGRFYNGKGNIMLTLDKIYHASFVLKDVVRETHLVHAPDINHRCEVYLKPENLQLTGSFKLRGSGYMISQLTDEQKSHGVIACSAGNHAQGVALAATKYGIKSLICLPDGAPISKVEATKRYGADIELVKGVYDDAYKRAIELRDEKNYTFVHPFDDENVIAGQGTIGLEILDDMDDVDAVVVPIGGGGLISGVAFALKKLKPQIKVYGVQSAGAPSMYNSVKHGKIERLKKVSTVADGIAVKEPGENTFNLVSEYVDEIVTVTEDEICSAILALIEQHKMIAEGAGAVSVAAVMFNKLPIEGKKVVCVVSGGNIDVTSLSRVITRGLQKDGRQVNLCIELMDKPGQLTDVSRIIADLGGNVTSVLHERTNATEDINGCYLRIQMETRNREHADQIVAGLEKAGFKII
;
A
#
# COMPACT_ATOMS: atom_id res chain seq x y z
N MET A 1 9.40 -24.71 13.81
CA MET A 1 9.39 -24.29 12.41
C MET A 1 10.57 -23.36 12.17
N ARG A 2 11.50 -23.74 11.29
CA ARG A 2 12.76 -23.00 11.07
C ARG A 2 12.41 -21.73 10.28
N ARG A 3 12.68 -20.55 10.85
CA ARG A 3 12.63 -19.25 10.16
C ARG A 3 13.79 -19.21 9.15
N GLY A 4 13.46 -19.20 7.86
CA GLY A 4 14.45 -19.01 6.81
C GLY A 4 14.83 -17.54 6.72
N PHE A 5 15.90 -17.15 7.37
CA PHE A 5 16.55 -15.86 7.15
C PHE A 5 17.35 -15.94 5.85
N PHE A 6 16.97 -15.18 4.85
CA PHE A 6 17.78 -14.99 3.64
C PHE A 6 18.53 -13.66 3.74
N VAL A 7 19.80 -13.74 4.06
CA VAL A 7 20.75 -12.64 3.94
C VAL A 7 21.15 -12.53 2.48
N CYS A 8 20.94 -11.38 1.87
CA CYS A 8 21.38 -11.08 0.52
C CYS A 8 22.93 -11.16 0.44
N ARG A 9 23.46 -12.26 -0.11
CA ARG A 9 24.90 -12.38 -0.37
C ARG A 9 25.27 -11.46 -1.53
N LYS A 10 26.21 -10.53 -1.30
CA LYS A 10 26.89 -9.73 -2.31
C LYS A 10 27.39 -10.62 -3.44
N ILE A 11 26.70 -10.64 -4.56
CA ILE A 11 27.21 -11.23 -5.80
C ILE A 11 27.83 -10.06 -6.58
N GLY A 12 29.15 -9.96 -6.52
CA GLY A 12 29.91 -9.09 -7.41
C GLY A 12 29.72 -9.56 -8.84
N ARG A 13 29.00 -8.84 -9.65
CA ARG A 13 28.92 -9.05 -11.10
C ARG A 13 29.40 -7.82 -11.83
N PHE A 14 30.37 -8.04 -12.71
CA PHE A 14 30.83 -7.11 -13.74
C PHE A 14 29.66 -6.86 -14.73
N TYR A 15 29.30 -5.61 -14.93
CA TYR A 15 28.29 -5.21 -15.91
C TYR A 15 28.95 -4.82 -17.24
N ASN A 16 28.54 -5.51 -18.32
CA ASN A 16 28.85 -5.12 -19.70
C ASN A 16 27.69 -4.32 -20.29
N GLY A 17 28.03 -3.14 -20.73
CA GLY A 17 27.29 -2.10 -21.40
C GLY A 17 26.00 -2.42 -22.14
N LYS A 18 24.93 -1.87 -21.61
CA LYS A 18 23.80 -1.23 -22.32
C LYS A 18 23.07 -0.37 -21.30
N GLY A 19 23.15 0.96 -21.45
CA GLY A 19 22.28 1.95 -20.79
C GLY A 19 22.09 1.81 -19.29
N ASN A 20 23.16 1.70 -18.49
CA ASN A 20 23.03 1.71 -17.03
C ASN A 20 22.52 3.08 -16.58
N ILE A 21 21.39 3.12 -15.87
CA ILE A 21 20.99 4.26 -15.05
C ILE A 21 22.16 4.57 -14.11
N MET A 22 22.68 5.79 -14.21
CA MET A 22 23.68 6.30 -13.29
C MET A 22 23.01 7.25 -12.29
N LEU A 23 22.16 6.69 -11.38
CA LEU A 23 21.61 7.46 -10.28
C LEU A 23 22.75 7.98 -9.40
N THR A 24 22.76 9.30 -9.16
CA THR A 24 23.77 9.95 -8.32
C THR A 24 23.12 10.70 -7.16
N LEU A 25 23.88 10.92 -6.09
CA LEU A 25 23.41 11.77 -4.99
C LEU A 25 23.15 13.20 -5.48
N ASP A 26 23.99 13.74 -6.34
CA ASP A 26 23.82 15.09 -6.90
C ASP A 26 22.48 15.22 -7.60
N LYS A 27 22.02 14.17 -8.30
CA LYS A 27 20.71 14.16 -8.94
C LYS A 27 19.57 14.18 -7.92
N ILE A 28 19.70 13.49 -6.80
CA ILE A 28 18.70 13.50 -5.71
C ILE A 28 18.70 14.86 -5.00
N TYR A 29 19.86 15.46 -4.72
CA TYR A 29 19.93 16.82 -4.20
C TYR A 29 19.36 17.86 -5.13
N HIS A 30 19.65 17.74 -6.44
CA HIS A 30 19.03 18.60 -7.44
C HIS A 30 17.51 18.40 -7.46
N ALA A 31 17.01 17.16 -7.36
CA ALA A 31 15.58 16.89 -7.27
C ALA A 31 14.98 17.52 -6.00
N SER A 32 15.64 17.45 -4.85
CA SER A 32 15.18 18.09 -3.62
C SER A 32 15.06 19.60 -3.77
N PHE A 33 16.04 20.24 -4.43
CA PHE A 33 16.00 21.68 -4.70
C PHE A 33 14.84 22.06 -5.63
N VAL A 34 14.69 21.35 -6.76
CA VAL A 34 13.68 21.63 -7.79
C VAL A 34 12.25 21.39 -7.26
N LEU A 35 12.10 20.43 -6.37
CA LEU A 35 10.78 20.03 -5.86
C LEU A 35 10.26 20.91 -4.73
N LYS A 36 11.03 21.84 -4.17
CA LYS A 36 10.59 22.69 -3.03
C LYS A 36 9.24 23.37 -3.24
N ASP A 37 8.99 23.87 -4.45
CA ASP A 37 7.72 24.55 -4.81
C ASP A 37 6.68 23.61 -5.43
N VAL A 38 7.03 22.34 -5.62
CA VAL A 38 6.18 21.35 -6.30
C VAL A 38 5.50 20.41 -5.31
N VAL A 39 6.20 20.02 -4.25
CA VAL A 39 5.72 19.05 -3.25
C VAL A 39 5.55 19.71 -1.90
N ARG A 40 4.85 19.03 -1.01
CA ARG A 40 4.84 19.33 0.42
C ARG A 40 5.96 18.57 1.11
N GLU A 41 6.74 19.22 1.92
CA GLU A 41 7.61 18.53 2.88
C GLU A 41 6.75 17.83 3.94
N THR A 42 7.03 16.55 4.18
CA THR A 42 6.26 15.72 5.10
C THR A 42 7.16 15.32 6.28
N HIS A 43 6.96 15.94 7.44
CA HIS A 43 7.76 15.65 8.63
C HIS A 43 7.39 14.30 9.27
N LEU A 44 8.37 13.70 9.97
CA LEU A 44 8.17 12.46 10.70
C LEU A 44 7.17 12.63 11.85
N VAL A 45 6.29 11.65 12.01
CA VAL A 45 5.30 11.59 13.08
C VAL A 45 5.60 10.39 13.97
N HIS A 46 5.85 10.65 15.27
CA HIS A 46 6.08 9.58 16.25
C HIS A 46 4.83 8.71 16.43
N ALA A 47 4.99 7.40 16.42
CA ALA A 47 3.89 6.43 16.42
C ALA A 47 4.15 5.26 17.40
N PRO A 48 4.19 5.51 18.72
CA PRO A 48 4.59 4.54 19.73
C PRO A 48 3.63 3.34 19.85
N ASP A 49 2.36 3.55 19.48
CA ASP A 49 1.32 2.51 19.62
C ASP A 49 1.36 1.45 18.51
N ILE A 50 2.14 1.67 17.44
CA ILE A 50 2.26 0.70 16.32
C ILE A 50 3.03 -0.54 16.77
N ASN A 51 4.11 -0.37 17.56
CA ASN A 51 4.87 -1.50 18.07
C ASN A 51 5.66 -1.09 19.33
N HIS A 52 5.44 -1.79 20.45
CA HIS A 52 6.12 -1.51 21.71
C HIS A 52 7.54 -2.09 21.84
N ARG A 53 8.03 -2.83 20.82
CA ARG A 53 9.38 -3.40 20.81
C ARG A 53 10.41 -2.53 20.12
N CYS A 54 9.98 -1.47 19.44
CA CYS A 54 10.84 -0.52 18.74
C CYS A 54 10.20 0.88 18.76
N GLU A 55 11.00 1.89 18.49
CA GLU A 55 10.53 3.27 18.40
C GLU A 55 10.11 3.56 16.97
N VAL A 56 8.82 3.76 16.72
CA VAL A 56 8.25 3.86 15.37
C VAL A 56 7.95 5.32 15.01
N TYR A 57 8.33 5.69 13.80
CA TYR A 57 7.99 6.97 13.17
C TYR A 57 7.35 6.74 11.81
N LEU A 58 6.42 7.59 11.43
CA LEU A 58 5.73 7.56 10.12
C LEU A 58 6.24 8.69 9.24
N LYS A 59 6.65 8.38 8.01
CA LYS A 59 6.86 9.35 6.93
C LYS A 59 5.58 9.48 6.12
N PRO A 60 4.74 10.49 6.35
CA PRO A 60 3.34 10.51 5.91
C PRO A 60 3.16 11.04 4.48
N GLU A 61 3.64 10.31 3.47
CA GLU A 61 3.44 10.66 2.07
C GLU A 61 1.96 10.56 1.60
N ASN A 62 1.08 9.98 2.41
CA ASN A 62 -0.37 10.08 2.26
C ASN A 62 -0.90 11.50 2.46
N LEU A 63 -0.14 12.39 3.09
CA LEU A 63 -0.47 13.81 3.28
C LEU A 63 0.14 14.71 2.19
N GLN A 64 0.79 14.16 1.19
CA GLN A 64 1.30 14.90 0.03
C GLN A 64 0.14 15.55 -0.76
N LEU A 65 0.42 16.57 -1.56
CA LEU A 65 -0.59 17.36 -2.30
C LEU A 65 -1.57 16.52 -3.14
N THR A 66 -1.08 15.40 -3.70
CA THR A 66 -1.93 14.43 -4.43
C THR A 66 -2.31 13.21 -3.60
N GLY A 67 -2.12 13.25 -2.29
CA GLY A 67 -2.38 12.12 -1.40
C GLY A 67 -1.41 10.95 -1.56
N SER A 68 -0.26 11.14 -2.24
CA SER A 68 0.79 10.11 -2.36
C SER A 68 2.13 10.68 -2.79
N PHE A 69 3.20 9.92 -2.57
CA PHE A 69 4.57 10.24 -2.95
C PHE A 69 4.80 10.45 -4.45
N LYS A 70 3.89 9.98 -5.29
CA LYS A 70 4.07 9.94 -6.76
C LYS A 70 4.36 11.30 -7.39
N LEU A 71 3.88 12.38 -6.77
CA LEU A 71 4.15 13.74 -7.22
C LEU A 71 5.66 14.07 -7.24
N ARG A 72 6.45 13.50 -6.32
CA ARG A 72 7.90 13.75 -6.25
C ARG A 72 8.61 13.28 -7.53
N GLY A 73 8.44 12.01 -7.89
CA GLY A 73 9.07 11.45 -9.08
C GLY A 73 8.54 12.04 -10.38
N SER A 74 7.21 12.18 -10.52
CA SER A 74 6.63 12.81 -11.72
C SER A 74 7.02 14.28 -11.83
N GLY A 75 7.04 15.02 -10.73
CA GLY A 75 7.44 16.41 -10.69
C GLY A 75 8.89 16.62 -11.13
N TYR A 76 9.81 15.83 -10.58
CA TYR A 76 11.22 15.94 -10.99
C TYR A 76 11.43 15.51 -12.44
N MET A 77 10.85 14.40 -12.88
CA MET A 77 10.95 13.94 -14.27
C MET A 77 10.46 15.00 -15.25
N ILE A 78 9.29 15.58 -14.99
CA ILE A 78 8.70 16.62 -15.87
C ILE A 78 9.55 17.89 -15.86
N SER A 79 10.17 18.26 -14.74
CA SER A 79 11.07 19.43 -14.68
C SER A 79 12.30 19.30 -15.58
N GLN A 80 12.75 18.07 -15.86
CA GLN A 80 13.94 17.78 -16.66
C GLN A 80 13.67 17.72 -18.18
N LEU A 81 12.43 17.94 -18.62
CA LEU A 81 12.08 17.95 -20.04
C LEU A 81 12.70 19.14 -20.76
N THR A 82 13.15 18.92 -21.99
CA THR A 82 13.55 20.01 -22.89
C THR A 82 12.34 20.87 -23.29
N ASP A 83 12.56 22.08 -23.78
CA ASP A 83 11.46 22.95 -24.19
C ASP A 83 10.66 22.36 -25.37
N GLU A 84 11.30 21.58 -26.23
CA GLU A 84 10.65 20.83 -27.31
C GLU A 84 9.71 19.77 -26.70
N GLN A 85 10.19 18.95 -25.75
CA GLN A 85 9.38 17.94 -25.08
C GLN A 85 8.20 18.57 -24.31
N LYS A 86 8.43 19.70 -23.64
CA LYS A 86 7.37 20.46 -22.95
C LYS A 86 6.29 20.94 -23.90
N SER A 87 6.68 21.39 -25.11
CA SER A 87 5.73 21.87 -26.12
C SER A 87 4.78 20.80 -26.63
N HIS A 88 5.24 19.55 -26.73
CA HIS A 88 4.41 18.41 -27.10
C HIS A 88 3.52 17.90 -25.93
N GLY A 89 4.00 18.03 -24.69
CA GLY A 89 3.29 17.56 -23.51
C GLY A 89 3.72 16.17 -23.04
N VAL A 90 3.06 15.67 -21.98
CA VAL A 90 3.37 14.39 -21.37
C VAL A 90 2.18 13.44 -21.42
N ILE A 91 2.48 12.13 -21.43
CA ILE A 91 1.47 11.08 -21.38
C ILE A 91 1.84 10.04 -20.32
N ALA A 92 0.83 9.49 -19.63
CA ALA A 92 1.02 8.38 -18.71
C ALA A 92 -0.15 7.40 -18.79
N CYS A 93 0.09 6.15 -18.33
CA CYS A 93 -0.96 5.15 -18.15
C CYS A 93 -1.06 4.82 -16.67
N SER A 94 -2.17 5.21 -16.02
CA SER A 94 -2.44 4.88 -14.62
C SER A 94 -3.85 5.30 -14.24
N ALA A 95 -4.56 4.46 -13.50
CA ALA A 95 -5.86 4.79 -12.89
C ALA A 95 -5.74 5.23 -11.41
N GLY A 96 -4.52 5.49 -10.90
CA GLY A 96 -4.29 5.77 -9.48
C GLY A 96 -3.34 6.93 -9.22
N ASN A 97 -2.50 6.77 -8.20
CA ASN A 97 -1.60 7.82 -7.69
C ASN A 97 -0.68 8.44 -8.73
N HIS A 98 -0.17 7.62 -9.67
CA HIS A 98 0.74 8.13 -10.70
C HIS A 98 0.03 9.09 -11.66
N ALA A 99 -1.21 8.79 -12.04
CA ALA A 99 -2.02 9.69 -12.87
C ALA A 99 -2.16 11.09 -12.25
N GLN A 100 -2.54 11.13 -10.97
CA GLN A 100 -2.70 12.38 -10.23
C GLN A 100 -1.36 13.13 -10.06
N GLY A 101 -0.27 12.40 -9.79
CA GLY A 101 1.07 12.97 -9.67
C GLY A 101 1.52 13.63 -11.00
N VAL A 102 1.33 12.94 -12.13
CA VAL A 102 1.67 13.48 -13.47
C VAL A 102 0.79 14.68 -13.80
N ALA A 103 -0.52 14.58 -13.57
CA ALA A 103 -1.47 15.66 -13.85
C ALA A 103 -1.11 16.95 -13.11
N LEU A 104 -0.92 16.87 -11.78
CA LEU A 104 -0.56 18.06 -10.98
C LEU A 104 0.81 18.60 -11.35
N ALA A 105 1.81 17.74 -11.54
CA ALA A 105 3.15 18.17 -11.94
C ALA A 105 3.14 18.89 -13.29
N ALA A 106 2.49 18.31 -14.29
CA ALA A 106 2.37 18.95 -15.62
C ALA A 106 1.67 20.31 -15.53
N THR A 107 0.57 20.40 -14.79
CA THR A 107 -0.15 21.67 -14.57
C THR A 107 0.73 22.72 -13.88
N LYS A 108 1.51 22.36 -12.86
CA LYS A 108 2.45 23.28 -12.20
C LYS A 108 3.53 23.83 -13.13
N TYR A 109 3.94 23.05 -14.12
CA TYR A 109 4.92 23.48 -15.13
C TYR A 109 4.27 24.06 -16.41
N GLY A 110 2.95 24.22 -16.46
CA GLY A 110 2.23 24.73 -17.64
C GLY A 110 2.27 23.81 -18.86
N ILE A 111 2.41 22.50 -18.64
CA ILE A 111 2.57 21.48 -19.69
C ILE A 111 1.27 20.68 -19.81
N LYS A 112 0.87 20.38 -21.04
CA LYS A 112 -0.29 19.51 -21.29
C LYS A 112 -0.01 18.08 -20.84
N SER A 113 -0.98 17.44 -20.22
CA SER A 113 -0.88 16.03 -19.83
C SER A 113 -2.08 15.25 -20.32
N LEU A 114 -1.83 14.04 -20.83
CA LEU A 114 -2.84 13.08 -21.22
C LEU A 114 -2.67 11.80 -20.39
N ILE A 115 -3.76 11.34 -19.77
CA ILE A 115 -3.72 10.11 -18.97
C ILE A 115 -4.63 9.06 -19.62
N CYS A 116 -4.02 7.93 -20.01
CA CYS A 116 -4.76 6.78 -20.51
C CYS A 116 -5.12 5.86 -19.35
N LEU A 117 -6.39 5.46 -19.26
CA LEU A 117 -6.87 4.51 -18.26
C LEU A 117 -7.95 3.59 -18.84
N PRO A 118 -8.13 2.41 -18.24
CA PRO A 118 -9.24 1.53 -18.62
C PRO A 118 -10.59 2.21 -18.40
N ASP A 119 -11.57 1.93 -19.25
CA ASP A 119 -12.93 2.45 -19.14
C ASP A 119 -13.67 1.99 -17.87
N GLY A 120 -13.26 0.87 -17.27
CA GLY A 120 -13.72 0.38 -15.97
C GLY A 120 -13.07 1.06 -14.75
N ALA A 121 -12.24 2.09 -14.92
CA ALA A 121 -11.63 2.79 -13.80
C ALA A 121 -12.68 3.50 -12.92
N PRO A 122 -12.51 3.51 -11.57
CA PRO A 122 -13.45 4.20 -10.67
C PRO A 122 -13.62 5.67 -11.03
N ILE A 123 -14.86 6.14 -11.11
CA ILE A 123 -15.21 7.52 -11.49
C ILE A 123 -14.48 8.53 -10.57
N SER A 124 -14.38 8.24 -9.28
CA SER A 124 -13.70 9.08 -8.31
C SER A 124 -12.22 9.32 -8.67
N LYS A 125 -11.52 8.30 -9.18
CA LYS A 125 -10.10 8.39 -9.60
C LYS A 125 -9.95 9.17 -10.91
N VAL A 126 -10.88 9.00 -11.86
CA VAL A 126 -10.95 9.75 -13.12
C VAL A 126 -11.15 11.24 -12.83
N GLU A 127 -12.15 11.57 -12.03
CA GLU A 127 -12.46 12.95 -11.68
C GLU A 127 -11.36 13.62 -10.83
N ALA A 128 -10.71 12.88 -9.95
CA ALA A 128 -9.55 13.38 -9.22
C ALA A 128 -8.39 13.77 -10.17
N THR A 129 -8.14 12.94 -11.18
CA THR A 129 -7.10 13.23 -12.19
C THR A 129 -7.43 14.45 -13.06
N LYS A 130 -8.70 14.58 -13.50
CA LYS A 130 -9.17 15.76 -14.23
C LYS A 130 -9.06 17.05 -13.42
N ARG A 131 -9.36 17.02 -12.12
CA ARG A 131 -9.23 18.19 -11.23
C ARG A 131 -7.80 18.72 -11.16
N TYR A 132 -6.80 17.87 -11.40
CA TYR A 132 -5.40 18.27 -11.49
C TYR A 132 -5.00 18.77 -12.90
N GLY A 133 -5.95 18.91 -13.84
CA GLY A 133 -5.75 19.56 -15.14
C GLY A 133 -5.33 18.64 -16.27
N ALA A 134 -5.40 17.32 -16.12
CA ALA A 134 -5.07 16.40 -17.20
C ALA A 134 -6.27 16.11 -18.10
N ASP A 135 -6.00 15.94 -19.39
CA ASP A 135 -6.91 15.29 -20.33
C ASP A 135 -6.94 13.78 -20.07
N ILE A 136 -8.08 13.16 -20.37
CA ILE A 136 -8.31 11.73 -20.10
C ILE A 136 -8.67 11.00 -21.39
N GLU A 137 -8.00 9.87 -21.63
CA GLU A 137 -8.34 8.89 -22.65
C GLU A 137 -8.84 7.61 -21.99
N LEU A 138 -10.13 7.34 -22.08
CA LEU A 138 -10.72 6.07 -21.59
C LEU A 138 -10.58 5.01 -22.67
N VAL A 139 -9.89 3.92 -22.32
CA VAL A 139 -9.58 2.81 -23.24
C VAL A 139 -10.39 1.58 -22.84
N LYS A 140 -11.12 1.02 -23.80
CA LYS A 140 -11.88 -0.21 -23.57
C LYS A 140 -10.93 -1.38 -23.25
N GLY A 141 -11.16 -2.05 -22.13
CA GLY A 141 -10.37 -3.22 -21.72
C GLY A 141 -9.71 -3.06 -20.35
N VAL A 142 -8.49 -3.64 -20.23
CA VAL A 142 -7.71 -3.67 -18.98
C VAL A 142 -6.51 -2.73 -19.03
N TYR A 143 -5.72 -2.71 -17.96
CA TYR A 143 -4.52 -1.87 -17.87
C TYR A 143 -3.55 -2.04 -19.06
N ASP A 144 -3.33 -3.29 -19.51
CA ASP A 144 -2.39 -3.56 -20.61
C ASP A 144 -2.87 -2.93 -21.93
N ASP A 145 -4.20 -2.84 -22.17
CA ASP A 145 -4.79 -2.17 -23.33
C ASP A 145 -4.60 -0.64 -23.25
N ALA A 146 -4.86 -0.06 -22.09
CA ALA A 146 -4.64 1.36 -21.85
C ALA A 146 -3.15 1.75 -22.00
N TYR A 147 -2.25 0.89 -21.53
CA TYR A 147 -0.81 1.09 -21.68
C TYR A 147 -0.40 1.07 -23.15
N LYS A 148 -0.88 0.08 -23.93
CA LYS A 148 -0.63 0.01 -25.37
C LYS A 148 -1.10 1.28 -26.07
N ARG A 149 -2.32 1.74 -25.77
CA ARG A 149 -2.87 2.98 -26.35
C ARG A 149 -2.04 4.21 -25.97
N ALA A 150 -1.55 4.28 -24.74
CA ALA A 150 -0.66 5.36 -24.31
C ALA A 150 0.65 5.40 -25.12
N ILE A 151 1.22 4.25 -25.46
CA ILE A 151 2.43 4.14 -26.28
C ILE A 151 2.12 4.55 -27.73
N GLU A 152 1.00 4.14 -28.30
CA GLU A 152 0.57 4.57 -29.64
C GLU A 152 0.42 6.09 -29.71
N LEU A 153 -0.29 6.69 -28.73
CA LEU A 153 -0.48 8.15 -28.67
C LEU A 153 0.82 8.92 -28.41
N ARG A 154 1.75 8.33 -27.62
CA ARG A 154 3.09 8.89 -27.48
C ARG A 154 3.76 9.08 -28.82
N ASP A 155 3.75 8.04 -29.66
CA ASP A 155 4.44 8.05 -30.96
C ASP A 155 3.69 8.91 -32.00
N GLU A 156 2.35 8.89 -32.01
CA GLU A 156 1.51 9.70 -32.92
C GLU A 156 1.63 11.20 -32.66
N LYS A 157 1.74 11.60 -31.36
CA LYS A 157 1.68 13.03 -30.97
C LYS A 157 2.99 13.55 -30.37
N ASN A 158 4.05 12.75 -30.39
CA ASN A 158 5.36 13.07 -29.81
C ASN A 158 5.30 13.43 -28.31
N TYR A 159 4.35 12.88 -27.55
CA TYR A 159 4.32 13.05 -26.10
C TYR A 159 5.54 12.41 -25.45
N THR A 160 5.98 12.97 -24.32
CA THR A 160 6.94 12.29 -23.45
C THR A 160 6.20 11.36 -22.47
N PHE A 161 6.51 10.06 -22.51
CA PHE A 161 5.92 9.09 -21.59
C PHE A 161 6.55 9.20 -20.20
N VAL A 162 5.72 9.41 -19.18
CA VAL A 162 6.16 9.46 -17.77
C VAL A 162 5.97 8.08 -17.16
N HIS A 163 7.09 7.34 -17.00
CA HIS A 163 7.05 5.99 -16.45
C HIS A 163 6.72 5.99 -14.94
N PRO A 164 5.87 5.07 -14.43
CA PRO A 164 5.40 5.11 -13.04
C PRO A 164 6.47 4.78 -11.99
N PHE A 165 7.63 4.17 -12.37
CA PHE A 165 8.67 3.74 -11.42
C PHE A 165 10.05 3.49 -12.04
N ASP A 166 10.16 2.99 -13.28
CA ASP A 166 11.44 2.54 -13.88
C ASP A 166 12.06 3.61 -14.78
N ASP A 167 12.26 4.79 -14.22
CA ASP A 167 12.88 5.94 -14.84
C ASP A 167 13.82 6.61 -13.84
N GLU A 168 15.01 6.98 -14.27
CA GLU A 168 16.06 7.55 -13.41
C GLU A 168 15.62 8.86 -12.72
N ASN A 169 14.92 9.74 -13.43
CA ASN A 169 14.45 10.99 -12.87
C ASN A 169 13.29 10.75 -11.89
N VAL A 170 12.40 9.80 -12.23
CA VAL A 170 11.34 9.37 -11.30
C VAL A 170 11.96 8.81 -10.02
N ILE A 171 12.95 7.92 -10.12
CA ILE A 171 13.65 7.33 -8.96
C ILE A 171 14.35 8.42 -8.15
N ALA A 172 15.03 9.37 -8.80
CA ALA A 172 15.72 10.48 -8.12
C ALA A 172 14.73 11.36 -7.34
N GLY A 173 13.58 11.69 -7.91
CA GLY A 173 12.52 12.44 -7.22
C GLY A 173 12.00 11.70 -5.99
N GLN A 174 11.84 10.37 -6.04
CA GLN A 174 11.45 9.56 -4.88
C GLN A 174 12.54 9.51 -3.81
N GLY A 175 13.81 9.58 -4.22
CA GLY A 175 14.97 9.60 -3.32
C GLY A 175 14.99 10.79 -2.35
N THR A 176 14.31 11.88 -2.69
CA THR A 176 14.18 13.05 -1.80
C THR A 176 13.52 12.72 -0.46
N ILE A 177 12.69 11.67 -0.41
CA ILE A 177 12.12 11.17 0.85
C ILE A 177 13.23 10.68 1.80
N GLY A 178 14.27 10.04 1.25
CA GLY A 178 15.43 9.60 2.04
C GLY A 178 16.21 10.77 2.63
N LEU A 179 16.33 11.89 1.91
CA LEU A 179 16.96 13.12 2.43
C LEU A 179 16.12 13.71 3.57
N GLU A 180 14.82 13.91 3.36
CA GLU A 180 13.90 14.45 4.38
C GLU A 180 13.86 13.57 5.65
N ILE A 181 13.97 12.24 5.53
CA ILE A 181 14.07 11.37 6.71
C ILE A 181 15.33 11.67 7.52
N LEU A 182 16.47 11.87 6.84
CA LEU A 182 17.74 12.18 7.51
C LEU A 182 17.77 13.60 8.08
N ASP A 183 17.06 14.55 7.46
CA ASP A 183 16.94 15.92 7.95
C ASP A 183 16.08 15.97 9.23
N ASP A 184 15.01 15.16 9.30
CA ASP A 184 14.16 15.04 10.47
C ASP A 184 14.79 14.18 11.60
N MET A 185 15.56 13.14 11.26
CA MET A 185 16.13 12.17 12.21
C MET A 185 17.45 11.62 11.69
N ASP A 186 18.55 12.07 12.27
CA ASP A 186 19.90 11.67 11.84
C ASP A 186 20.37 10.32 12.42
N ASP A 187 19.72 9.83 13.49
CA ASP A 187 20.04 8.60 14.21
C ASP A 187 19.04 7.44 13.95
N VAL A 188 18.36 7.46 12.79
CA VAL A 188 17.46 6.40 12.36
C VAL A 188 18.25 5.09 12.13
N ASP A 189 17.76 3.98 12.68
CA ASP A 189 18.37 2.65 12.51
C ASP A 189 17.84 1.91 11.26
N ALA A 190 16.54 2.06 10.96
CA ALA A 190 15.90 1.34 9.88
C ALA A 190 14.79 2.14 9.21
N VAL A 191 14.65 1.95 7.90
CA VAL A 191 13.56 2.53 7.10
C VAL A 191 12.81 1.41 6.38
N VAL A 192 11.49 1.39 6.50
CA VAL A 192 10.59 0.36 5.93
C VAL A 192 9.77 0.99 4.82
N VAL A 193 9.89 0.46 3.61
CA VAL A 193 9.37 1.09 2.38
C VAL A 193 8.49 0.13 1.59
N PRO A 194 7.29 0.54 1.15
CA PRO A 194 6.45 -0.24 0.25
C PRO A 194 7.11 -0.49 -1.11
N ILE A 195 6.94 -1.69 -1.67
CA ILE A 195 7.42 -2.04 -3.01
C ILE A 195 6.27 -2.41 -3.93
N GLY A 196 6.04 -1.63 -4.99
CA GLY A 196 5.36 -2.06 -6.18
C GLY A 196 6.37 -2.42 -7.28
N GLY A 197 6.52 -1.56 -8.29
CA GLY A 197 7.55 -1.69 -9.32
C GLY A 197 8.97 -1.33 -8.87
N GLY A 198 9.17 -0.83 -7.65
CA GLY A 198 10.49 -0.60 -7.05
C GLY A 198 10.97 0.85 -7.03
N GLY A 199 10.32 1.80 -7.75
CA GLY A 199 10.86 3.17 -7.90
C GLY A 199 11.03 3.95 -6.59
N LEU A 200 10.08 3.82 -5.66
CA LEU A 200 10.14 4.47 -4.33
C LEU A 200 11.34 3.96 -3.54
N ILE A 201 11.38 2.67 -3.29
CA ILE A 201 12.42 2.06 -2.46
C ILE A 201 13.81 2.21 -3.09
N SER A 202 13.91 2.17 -4.43
CA SER A 202 15.19 2.37 -5.14
C SER A 202 15.78 3.75 -4.83
N GLY A 203 14.97 4.81 -4.92
CA GLY A 203 15.42 6.17 -4.62
C GLY A 203 15.75 6.36 -3.14
N VAL A 204 14.87 5.92 -2.25
CA VAL A 204 15.07 6.03 -0.79
C VAL A 204 16.29 5.23 -0.34
N ALA A 205 16.41 3.97 -0.75
CA ALA A 205 17.53 3.10 -0.37
C ALA A 205 18.87 3.64 -0.87
N PHE A 206 18.89 4.10 -2.14
CA PHE A 206 20.10 4.70 -2.70
C PHE A 206 20.56 5.91 -1.88
N ALA A 207 19.65 6.87 -1.61
CA ALA A 207 19.97 8.07 -0.82
C ALA A 207 20.52 7.70 0.56
N LEU A 208 19.80 6.86 1.30
CA LEU A 208 20.18 6.43 2.65
C LEU A 208 21.51 5.68 2.66
N LYS A 209 21.70 4.71 1.78
CA LYS A 209 22.92 3.90 1.75
C LYS A 209 24.16 4.67 1.31
N LYS A 210 24.00 5.69 0.48
CA LYS A 210 25.12 6.56 0.07
C LYS A 210 25.52 7.54 1.18
N LEU A 211 24.56 8.04 1.97
CA LEU A 211 24.81 9.00 3.03
C LEU A 211 25.13 8.33 4.37
N LYS A 212 24.38 7.30 4.74
CA LYS A 212 24.53 6.54 6.01
C LYS A 212 24.40 5.04 5.75
N PRO A 213 25.46 4.36 5.30
CA PRO A 213 25.43 2.95 4.88
C PRO A 213 24.97 1.96 5.97
N GLN A 214 25.05 2.36 7.25
CA GLN A 214 24.65 1.53 8.40
C GLN A 214 23.12 1.41 8.52
N ILE A 215 22.36 2.36 8.00
CA ILE A 215 20.88 2.32 8.06
C ILE A 215 20.39 1.08 7.30
N LYS A 216 19.49 0.33 7.94
CA LYS A 216 18.85 -0.81 7.30
C LYS A 216 17.64 -0.35 6.49
N VAL A 217 17.54 -0.81 5.24
CA VAL A 217 16.39 -0.53 4.39
C VAL A 217 15.64 -1.82 4.10
N TYR A 218 14.41 -1.87 4.56
CA TYR A 218 13.53 -3.02 4.40
C TYR A 218 12.42 -2.72 3.39
N GLY A 219 12.22 -3.65 2.46
CA GLY A 219 11.14 -3.59 1.51
C GLY A 219 9.94 -4.41 1.93
N VAL A 220 8.73 -3.93 1.64
CA VAL A 220 7.50 -4.67 1.96
C VAL A 220 6.61 -4.77 0.74
N GLN A 221 6.16 -6.00 0.43
CA GLN A 221 5.13 -6.28 -0.57
C GLN A 221 3.92 -6.96 0.04
N SER A 222 2.76 -6.84 -0.62
CA SER A 222 1.63 -7.73 -0.33
C SER A 222 1.98 -9.17 -0.74
N ALA A 223 1.59 -10.14 0.06
CA ALA A 223 1.69 -11.57 -0.27
C ALA A 223 0.90 -11.92 -1.54
N GLY A 224 -0.11 -11.12 -1.91
CA GLY A 224 -0.88 -11.27 -3.14
C GLY A 224 -0.23 -10.67 -4.39
N ALA A 225 0.92 -9.95 -4.25
CA ALA A 225 1.64 -9.33 -5.37
C ALA A 225 3.17 -9.29 -5.12
N PRO A 226 3.87 -10.42 -4.85
CA PRO A 226 5.26 -10.46 -4.42
C PRO A 226 6.26 -10.47 -5.59
N SER A 227 6.08 -9.64 -6.61
CA SER A 227 6.90 -9.68 -7.84
C SER A 227 8.37 -9.38 -7.60
N MET A 228 8.69 -8.32 -6.85
CA MET A 228 10.07 -7.95 -6.52
C MET A 228 10.69 -8.95 -5.53
N TYR A 229 9.93 -9.39 -4.53
CA TYR A 229 10.38 -10.41 -3.57
C TYR A 229 10.82 -11.69 -4.29
N ASN A 230 10.00 -12.21 -5.21
CA ASN A 230 10.34 -13.39 -5.99
C ASN A 230 11.56 -13.16 -6.89
N SER A 231 11.58 -12.00 -7.56
CA SER A 231 12.67 -11.65 -8.49
C SER A 231 14.02 -11.57 -7.78
N VAL A 232 14.09 -10.89 -6.63
CA VAL A 232 15.32 -10.79 -5.83
C VAL A 232 15.72 -12.15 -5.26
N LYS A 233 14.75 -12.92 -4.78
CA LYS A 233 15.00 -14.28 -4.25
C LYS A 233 15.61 -15.22 -5.30
N HIS A 234 15.18 -15.12 -6.55
CA HIS A 234 15.65 -15.98 -7.65
C HIS A 234 16.78 -15.34 -8.48
N GLY A 235 17.16 -14.10 -8.18
CA GLY A 235 18.23 -13.37 -8.87
C GLY A 235 17.94 -12.99 -10.31
N LYS A 236 16.65 -12.93 -10.70
CA LYS A 236 16.20 -12.55 -12.04
C LYS A 236 14.79 -11.96 -11.97
N ILE A 237 14.47 -11.07 -12.90
CA ILE A 237 13.11 -10.51 -13.01
C ILE A 237 12.11 -11.63 -13.33
N GLU A 238 11.05 -11.71 -12.54
CA GLU A 238 9.95 -12.65 -12.72
C GLU A 238 8.60 -11.92 -12.81
N ARG A 239 7.83 -12.29 -13.85
CA ARG A 239 6.47 -11.79 -14.03
C ARG A 239 5.46 -12.71 -13.34
N LEU A 240 4.63 -12.15 -12.46
CA LEU A 240 3.53 -12.86 -11.83
C LEU A 240 2.40 -13.14 -12.83
N LYS A 241 1.85 -14.35 -12.78
CA LYS A 241 0.68 -14.73 -13.60
C LYS A 241 -0.58 -13.98 -13.15
N LYS A 242 -0.76 -13.78 -11.85
CA LYS A 242 -1.92 -13.12 -11.24
C LYS A 242 -1.46 -12.29 -10.05
N VAL A 243 -2.14 -11.17 -9.82
CA VAL A 243 -2.03 -10.36 -8.61
C VAL A 243 -3.42 -10.20 -8.01
N SER A 244 -3.51 -10.25 -6.68
CA SER A 244 -4.76 -10.07 -5.95
C SER A 244 -4.46 -9.49 -4.57
N THR A 245 -4.73 -8.20 -4.38
CA THR A 245 -4.44 -7.51 -3.12
C THR A 245 -5.29 -6.24 -2.99
N VAL A 246 -5.62 -5.87 -1.73
CA VAL A 246 -6.22 -4.55 -1.40
C VAL A 246 -5.20 -3.42 -1.57
N ALA A 247 -3.91 -3.72 -1.66
CA ALA A 247 -2.84 -2.77 -1.90
C ALA A 247 -2.65 -2.50 -3.41
N ASP A 248 -3.69 -1.97 -4.07
CA ASP A 248 -3.74 -1.75 -5.53
C ASP A 248 -2.59 -0.90 -6.05
N GLY A 249 -2.14 0.11 -5.30
CA GLY A 249 -1.00 0.97 -5.65
C GLY A 249 0.34 0.25 -5.78
N ILE A 250 0.47 -0.98 -5.25
CA ILE A 250 1.66 -1.83 -5.36
C ILE A 250 1.37 -3.19 -6.05
N ALA A 251 0.20 -3.36 -6.67
CA ALA A 251 -0.20 -4.57 -7.38
C ALA A 251 0.51 -4.69 -8.75
N VAL A 252 1.83 -4.74 -8.75
CA VAL A 252 2.68 -4.76 -9.93
C VAL A 252 3.10 -6.19 -10.27
N LYS A 253 2.80 -6.61 -11.52
CA LYS A 253 3.10 -7.98 -11.97
C LYS A 253 4.59 -8.23 -12.20
N GLU A 254 5.35 -7.21 -12.55
CA GLU A 254 6.75 -7.33 -12.96
C GLU A 254 7.54 -6.09 -12.54
N PRO A 255 8.69 -6.24 -11.85
CA PRO A 255 9.58 -5.12 -11.53
C PRO A 255 10.18 -4.49 -12.78
N GLY A 256 10.64 -3.25 -12.66
CA GLY A 256 11.49 -2.64 -13.69
C GLY A 256 12.90 -3.20 -13.66
N GLU A 257 13.62 -3.11 -14.77
CA GLU A 257 15.00 -3.58 -14.86
C GLU A 257 15.94 -2.75 -13.97
N ASN A 258 15.81 -1.43 -14.04
CA ASN A 258 16.61 -0.51 -13.24
C ASN A 258 16.29 -0.62 -11.76
N THR A 259 14.99 -0.68 -11.43
CA THR A 259 14.57 -0.81 -10.03
C THR A 259 14.96 -2.15 -9.43
N PHE A 260 14.91 -3.25 -10.19
CA PHE A 260 15.39 -4.55 -9.74
C PHE A 260 16.90 -4.52 -9.38
N ASN A 261 17.72 -3.89 -10.22
CA ASN A 261 19.16 -3.76 -9.97
C ASN A 261 19.43 -2.93 -8.70
N LEU A 262 18.79 -1.77 -8.56
CA LEU A 262 18.94 -0.90 -7.39
C LEU A 262 18.43 -1.56 -6.10
N VAL A 263 17.30 -2.24 -6.14
CA VAL A 263 16.77 -2.99 -4.98
C VAL A 263 17.70 -4.12 -4.59
N SER A 264 18.23 -4.87 -5.56
CA SER A 264 19.18 -5.95 -5.29
C SER A 264 20.49 -5.47 -4.67
N GLU A 265 20.91 -4.23 -4.96
CA GLU A 265 22.15 -3.65 -4.45
C GLU A 265 21.97 -2.96 -3.08
N TYR A 266 20.89 -2.19 -2.90
CA TYR A 266 20.75 -1.26 -1.78
C TYR A 266 19.73 -1.67 -0.71
N VAL A 267 18.86 -2.66 -0.96
CA VAL A 267 17.86 -3.11 0.02
C VAL A 267 18.38 -4.31 0.80
N ASP A 268 18.28 -4.24 2.14
CA ASP A 268 18.83 -5.30 3.01
C ASP A 268 17.96 -6.56 3.01
N GLU A 269 16.64 -6.40 3.02
CA GLU A 269 15.71 -7.53 3.05
C GLU A 269 14.32 -7.08 2.50
N ILE A 270 13.61 -8.03 1.91
CA ILE A 270 12.21 -7.83 1.48
C ILE A 270 11.34 -8.85 2.21
N VAL A 271 10.24 -8.37 2.79
CA VAL A 271 9.23 -9.22 3.45
C VAL A 271 7.86 -9.05 2.79
N THR A 272 6.96 -9.98 3.09
CA THR A 272 5.57 -9.89 2.63
C THR A 272 4.60 -9.84 3.79
N VAL A 273 3.50 -9.11 3.60
CA VAL A 273 2.37 -9.00 4.54
C VAL A 273 1.09 -9.52 3.90
N THR A 274 0.22 -10.09 4.71
CA THR A 274 -1.09 -10.61 4.26
C THR A 274 -2.12 -9.50 4.15
N GLU A 275 -3.23 -9.78 3.47
CA GLU A 275 -4.34 -8.84 3.34
C GLU A 275 -4.94 -8.44 4.70
N ASP A 276 -5.02 -9.39 5.65
CA ASP A 276 -5.51 -9.12 7.00
C ASP A 276 -4.56 -8.19 7.77
N GLU A 277 -3.25 -8.41 7.66
CA GLU A 277 -2.25 -7.55 8.28
C GLU A 277 -2.30 -6.12 7.71
N ILE A 278 -2.53 -5.98 6.39
CA ILE A 278 -2.72 -4.68 5.75
C ILE A 278 -3.98 -3.98 6.28
N CYS A 279 -5.11 -4.70 6.36
CA CYS A 279 -6.36 -4.14 6.87
C CYS A 279 -6.24 -3.70 8.34
N SER A 280 -5.60 -4.50 9.20
CA SER A 280 -5.34 -4.14 10.59
C SER A 280 -4.43 -2.90 10.71
N ALA A 281 -3.41 -2.77 9.85
CA ALA A 281 -2.54 -1.59 9.84
C ALA A 281 -3.29 -0.31 9.39
N ILE A 282 -4.19 -0.41 8.40
CA ILE A 282 -5.04 0.72 8.01
C ILE A 282 -5.93 1.15 9.18
N LEU A 283 -6.54 0.18 9.88
CA LEU A 283 -7.39 0.47 11.03
C LEU A 283 -6.59 1.14 12.16
N ALA A 284 -5.39 0.64 12.50
CA ALA A 284 -4.51 1.23 13.49
C ALA A 284 -4.11 2.68 13.12
N LEU A 285 -3.77 2.95 11.86
CA LEU A 285 -3.46 4.31 11.39
C LEU A 285 -4.64 5.26 11.56
N ILE A 286 -5.88 4.82 11.29
CA ILE A 286 -7.08 5.63 11.49
C ILE A 286 -7.35 5.87 12.97
N GLU A 287 -7.33 4.81 13.79
CA GLU A 287 -7.74 4.89 15.19
C GLU A 287 -6.72 5.58 16.08
N GLN A 288 -5.43 5.27 15.91
CA GLN A 288 -4.36 5.75 16.78
C GLN A 288 -3.73 7.05 16.28
N HIS A 289 -3.53 7.18 14.95
CA HIS A 289 -2.80 8.31 14.36
C HIS A 289 -3.66 9.29 13.56
N LYS A 290 -4.99 9.02 13.41
CA LYS A 290 -5.94 9.85 12.64
C LYS A 290 -5.50 10.05 11.18
N MET A 291 -4.79 9.06 10.64
CA MET A 291 -4.30 9.05 9.26
C MET A 291 -5.06 8.04 8.40
N ILE A 292 -5.50 8.49 7.23
CA ILE A 292 -6.07 7.59 6.22
C ILE A 292 -4.95 7.16 5.28
N ALA A 293 -4.70 5.85 5.22
CA ALA A 293 -3.77 5.24 4.27
C ALA A 293 -4.52 4.27 3.35
N GLU A 294 -4.10 4.19 2.10
CA GLU A 294 -4.48 3.10 1.21
C GLU A 294 -3.71 1.81 1.53
N GLY A 295 -4.13 0.67 0.98
CA GLY A 295 -3.44 -0.60 1.22
C GLY A 295 -1.93 -0.54 0.94
N ALA A 296 -1.54 0.10 -0.16
CA ALA A 296 -0.13 0.29 -0.52
C ALA A 296 0.64 1.16 0.50
N GLY A 297 -0.02 2.16 1.10
CA GLY A 297 0.57 3.02 2.12
C GLY A 297 0.74 2.34 3.48
N ALA A 298 -0.08 1.33 3.77
CA ALA A 298 -0.11 0.68 5.07
C ALA A 298 0.83 -0.54 5.20
N VAL A 299 1.38 -1.09 4.09
CA VAL A 299 2.17 -2.33 4.15
C VAL A 299 3.44 -2.20 4.99
N SER A 300 4.10 -1.03 5.00
CA SER A 300 5.28 -0.76 5.83
C SER A 300 4.93 -0.82 7.32
N VAL A 301 3.82 -0.23 7.70
CA VAL A 301 3.28 -0.27 9.07
C VAL A 301 2.88 -1.69 9.45
N ALA A 302 2.22 -2.41 8.55
CA ALA A 302 1.84 -3.82 8.77
C ALA A 302 3.07 -4.69 9.07
N ALA A 303 4.17 -4.54 8.32
CA ALA A 303 5.39 -5.32 8.56
C ALA A 303 5.98 -5.08 9.96
N VAL A 304 5.96 -3.84 10.44
CA VAL A 304 6.43 -3.47 11.79
C VAL A 304 5.46 -3.95 12.86
N MET A 305 4.16 -3.69 12.69
CA MET A 305 3.09 -4.07 13.65
C MET A 305 3.05 -5.59 13.90
N PHE A 306 3.27 -6.38 12.85
CA PHE A 306 3.25 -7.85 12.93
C PHE A 306 4.64 -8.50 13.10
N ASN A 307 5.67 -7.73 13.52
CA ASN A 307 7.01 -8.22 13.84
C ASN A 307 7.65 -9.05 12.71
N LYS A 308 7.50 -8.61 11.45
CA LYS A 308 8.09 -9.30 10.28
C LYS A 308 9.59 -9.04 10.13
N LEU A 309 10.13 -8.03 10.82
CA LEU A 309 11.48 -7.49 10.65
C LEU A 309 12.30 -7.59 11.94
N PRO A 310 13.64 -7.69 11.87
CA PRO A 310 14.52 -7.73 13.05
C PRO A 310 14.85 -6.30 13.53
N ILE A 311 13.86 -5.63 14.10
CA ILE A 311 13.93 -4.20 14.46
C ILE A 311 13.73 -3.93 15.96
N GLU A 312 13.87 -4.92 16.84
CA GLU A 312 13.73 -4.77 18.28
C GLU A 312 14.77 -3.79 18.84
N GLY A 313 14.30 -2.83 19.66
CA GLY A 313 15.12 -1.76 20.25
C GLY A 313 15.62 -0.71 19.26
N LYS A 314 15.08 -0.66 18.02
CA LYS A 314 15.52 0.22 16.94
C LYS A 314 14.60 1.42 16.75
N LYS A 315 15.16 2.54 16.24
CA LYS A 315 14.41 3.66 15.68
C LYS A 315 14.05 3.37 14.23
N VAL A 316 12.77 3.22 13.96
CA VAL A 316 12.25 2.70 12.69
C VAL A 316 11.33 3.73 12.03
N VAL A 317 11.60 4.09 10.79
CA VAL A 317 10.72 4.94 9.99
C VAL A 317 9.92 4.09 9.00
N CYS A 318 8.58 4.16 9.08
CA CYS A 318 7.66 3.54 8.12
C CYS A 318 7.21 4.58 7.09
N VAL A 319 7.45 4.36 5.81
CA VAL A 319 6.93 5.23 4.75
C VAL A 319 5.47 4.88 4.48
N VAL A 320 4.55 5.77 4.83
CA VAL A 320 3.12 5.69 4.50
C VAL A 320 2.92 6.30 3.13
N SER A 321 3.06 5.49 2.08
CA SER A 321 3.31 5.97 0.72
C SER A 321 2.14 6.65 0.02
N GLY A 322 0.90 6.43 0.47
CA GLY A 322 -0.31 7.06 -0.09
C GLY A 322 -1.57 6.81 0.73
N GLY A 323 -2.59 7.61 0.48
CA GLY A 323 -3.90 7.58 1.16
C GLY A 323 -5.11 7.63 0.23
N ASN A 324 -4.94 7.47 -1.08
CA ASN A 324 -6.01 7.60 -2.09
C ASN A 324 -6.91 6.34 -2.18
N ILE A 325 -7.39 5.89 -1.03
CA ILE A 325 -8.36 4.81 -0.94
C ILE A 325 -9.78 5.34 -1.24
N ASP A 326 -10.57 4.59 -2.01
CA ASP A 326 -11.98 4.95 -2.18
C ASP A 326 -12.80 4.57 -0.93
N VAL A 327 -13.86 5.34 -0.66
CA VAL A 327 -14.67 5.21 0.56
C VAL A 327 -15.33 3.83 0.68
N THR A 328 -15.72 3.22 -0.45
CA THR A 328 -16.33 1.88 -0.47
C THR A 328 -15.31 0.81 -0.09
N SER A 329 -14.09 0.91 -0.62
CA SER A 329 -12.98 0.03 -0.25
C SER A 329 -12.57 0.24 1.20
N LEU A 330 -12.52 1.49 1.68
CA LEU A 330 -12.23 1.82 3.07
C LEU A 330 -13.25 1.18 4.03
N SER A 331 -14.54 1.27 3.72
CA SER A 331 -15.60 0.62 4.51
C SER A 331 -15.36 -0.90 4.65
N ARG A 332 -15.05 -1.58 3.52
CA ARG A 332 -14.73 -3.02 3.54
C ARG A 332 -13.48 -3.35 4.34
N VAL A 333 -12.45 -2.53 4.23
CA VAL A 333 -11.19 -2.69 4.98
C VAL A 333 -11.43 -2.53 6.48
N ILE A 334 -12.19 -1.49 6.89
CA ILE A 334 -12.55 -1.26 8.30
C ILE A 334 -13.31 -2.47 8.86
N THR A 335 -14.36 -2.92 8.15
CA THR A 335 -15.14 -4.10 8.56
C THR A 335 -14.25 -5.33 8.73
N ARG A 336 -13.35 -5.59 7.77
CA ARG A 336 -12.41 -6.73 7.84
C ARG A 336 -11.42 -6.60 9.00
N GLY A 337 -10.90 -5.40 9.26
CA GLY A 337 -10.03 -5.12 10.40
C GLY A 337 -10.75 -5.38 11.73
N LEU A 338 -11.97 -4.84 11.90
CA LEU A 338 -12.79 -5.06 13.10
C LEU A 338 -13.11 -6.54 13.32
N GLN A 339 -13.39 -7.30 12.25
CA GLN A 339 -13.61 -8.75 12.35
C GLN A 339 -12.34 -9.49 12.76
N LYS A 340 -11.19 -9.11 12.22
CA LYS A 340 -9.89 -9.72 12.57
C LYS A 340 -9.52 -9.50 14.02
N ASP A 341 -9.79 -8.29 14.53
CA ASP A 341 -9.53 -7.95 15.94
C ASP A 341 -10.60 -8.49 16.91
N GLY A 342 -11.63 -9.17 16.37
CA GLY A 342 -12.73 -9.72 17.14
C GLY A 342 -13.64 -8.65 17.73
N ARG A 343 -13.66 -7.44 17.18
CA ARG A 343 -14.53 -6.34 17.58
C ARG A 343 -15.89 -6.35 16.85
N GLN A 344 -15.95 -7.04 15.74
CA GLN A 344 -17.18 -7.39 15.02
C GLN A 344 -17.18 -8.89 14.77
N VAL A 345 -18.23 -9.59 15.23
CA VAL A 345 -18.31 -11.05 15.17
C VAL A 345 -19.61 -11.45 14.48
N ASN A 346 -19.53 -12.43 13.58
CA ASN A 346 -20.67 -13.07 12.97
C ASN A 346 -20.77 -14.49 13.53
N LEU A 347 -21.86 -14.81 14.19
CA LEU A 347 -22.16 -16.15 14.70
C LEU A 347 -23.29 -16.78 13.88
N CYS A 348 -23.16 -18.08 13.64
CA CYS A 348 -24.24 -18.91 13.14
C CYS A 348 -24.59 -19.93 14.23
N ILE A 349 -25.77 -19.86 14.77
CA ILE A 349 -26.22 -20.68 15.90
C ILE A 349 -27.32 -21.61 15.39
N GLU A 350 -27.14 -22.90 15.60
CA GLU A 350 -28.16 -23.92 15.33
C GLU A 350 -29.16 -23.96 16.49
N LEU A 351 -30.45 -23.77 16.19
CA LEU A 351 -31.52 -23.72 17.17
C LEU A 351 -32.66 -24.68 16.79
N MET A 352 -33.42 -25.09 17.81
CA MET A 352 -34.77 -25.61 17.59
C MET A 352 -35.73 -24.42 17.33
N ASP A 353 -36.61 -24.52 16.33
CA ASP A 353 -37.62 -23.48 16.03
C ASP A 353 -38.73 -23.49 17.09
N LYS A 354 -38.43 -22.89 18.25
CA LYS A 354 -39.36 -22.79 19.39
C LYS A 354 -39.41 -21.34 19.92
N PRO A 355 -40.56 -20.91 20.44
CA PRO A 355 -40.65 -19.63 21.15
C PRO A 355 -39.64 -19.53 22.29
N GLY A 356 -39.01 -18.33 22.42
CA GLY A 356 -38.04 -18.04 23.49
C GLY A 356 -36.58 -18.19 23.09
N GLN A 357 -36.23 -19.02 22.13
CA GLN A 357 -34.81 -19.30 21.77
C GLN A 357 -34.02 -18.05 21.41
N LEU A 358 -34.58 -17.16 20.58
CA LEU A 358 -33.96 -15.89 20.26
C LEU A 358 -33.75 -15.01 21.50
N THR A 359 -34.74 -14.99 22.41
CA THR A 359 -34.66 -14.23 23.67
C THR A 359 -33.51 -14.75 24.56
N ASP A 360 -33.36 -16.08 24.68
CA ASP A 360 -32.34 -16.70 25.50
C ASP A 360 -30.92 -16.42 24.96
N VAL A 361 -30.73 -16.57 23.63
CA VAL A 361 -29.46 -16.23 22.97
C VAL A 361 -29.13 -14.74 23.16
N SER A 362 -30.09 -13.84 22.89
CA SER A 362 -29.88 -12.40 23.00
C SER A 362 -29.58 -11.98 24.45
N ARG A 363 -30.22 -12.60 25.43
CA ARG A 363 -29.97 -12.34 26.86
C ARG A 363 -28.54 -12.71 27.23
N ILE A 364 -28.06 -13.90 26.86
CA ILE A 364 -26.71 -14.35 27.15
C ILE A 364 -25.68 -13.38 26.54
N ILE A 365 -25.86 -12.98 25.29
CA ILE A 365 -24.97 -12.01 24.62
C ILE A 365 -24.98 -10.68 25.39
N ALA A 366 -26.15 -10.17 25.76
CA ALA A 366 -26.31 -8.90 26.47
C ALA A 366 -25.70 -8.96 27.89
N ASP A 367 -25.95 -10.05 28.65
CA ASP A 367 -25.42 -10.24 30.01
C ASP A 367 -23.90 -10.31 30.03
N LEU A 368 -23.29 -10.80 28.92
CA LEU A 368 -21.83 -10.82 28.72
C LEU A 368 -21.30 -9.52 28.10
N GLY A 369 -22.16 -8.55 27.77
CA GLY A 369 -21.78 -7.22 27.30
C GLY A 369 -21.57 -7.10 25.77
N GLY A 370 -22.04 -8.07 24.97
CA GLY A 370 -22.06 -8.00 23.52
C GLY A 370 -23.22 -7.12 23.03
N ASN A 371 -22.98 -6.31 22.00
CA ASN A 371 -23.99 -5.47 21.35
C ASN A 371 -24.43 -6.08 20.02
N VAL A 372 -25.66 -6.61 19.97
CA VAL A 372 -26.22 -7.23 18.75
C VAL A 372 -26.58 -6.13 17.75
N THR A 373 -26.01 -6.20 16.55
CA THR A 373 -26.23 -5.22 15.47
C THR A 373 -27.13 -5.75 14.36
N SER A 374 -27.20 -7.08 14.16
CA SER A 374 -28.08 -7.70 13.18
C SER A 374 -28.48 -9.10 13.61
N VAL A 375 -29.72 -9.48 13.30
CA VAL A 375 -30.25 -10.82 13.53
C VAL A 375 -31.00 -11.27 12.29
N LEU A 376 -30.65 -12.47 11.80
CA LEU A 376 -31.33 -13.13 10.71
C LEU A 376 -31.75 -14.55 11.17
N HIS A 377 -33.06 -14.83 11.17
CA HIS A 377 -33.63 -16.12 11.53
C HIS A 377 -33.96 -16.89 10.25
N GLU A 378 -33.15 -17.90 9.92
CA GLU A 378 -33.29 -18.70 8.70
C GLU A 378 -33.95 -20.04 9.01
N ARG A 379 -35.16 -20.24 8.48
CA ARG A 379 -35.95 -21.47 8.65
C ARG A 379 -35.86 -22.41 7.44
N THR A 380 -35.57 -21.89 6.28
CA THR A 380 -35.73 -22.58 4.98
C THR A 380 -34.54 -23.44 4.58
N ASN A 381 -33.33 -23.16 5.10
CA ASN A 381 -32.09 -23.90 4.81
C ASN A 381 -31.59 -24.63 6.05
N ALA A 382 -32.49 -25.03 6.90
CA ALA A 382 -32.12 -25.55 8.20
C ALA A 382 -31.62 -26.98 8.13
N THR A 383 -30.77 -27.30 9.01
CA THR A 383 -30.31 -28.53 9.67
C THR A 383 -30.93 -29.83 9.15
N GLU A 384 -30.30 -30.94 9.45
CA GLU A 384 -30.86 -32.29 9.28
C GLU A 384 -32.18 -32.50 10.03
N ASP A 385 -32.49 -31.67 11.04
CA ASP A 385 -33.75 -31.71 11.80
C ASP A 385 -34.80 -30.77 11.16
N ILE A 386 -35.99 -31.31 10.84
CA ILE A 386 -37.10 -30.55 10.24
C ILE A 386 -37.59 -29.41 11.15
N ASN A 387 -37.35 -29.48 12.46
CA ASN A 387 -37.67 -28.44 13.43
C ASN A 387 -36.47 -27.54 13.77
N GLY A 388 -35.35 -27.70 13.05
CA GLY A 388 -34.18 -26.86 13.24
C GLY A 388 -34.26 -25.57 12.46
N CYS A 389 -33.53 -24.57 12.93
CA CYS A 389 -33.33 -23.29 12.23
C CYS A 389 -31.93 -22.73 12.51
N TYR A 390 -31.46 -21.81 11.70
CA TYR A 390 -30.24 -21.07 11.96
C TYR A 390 -30.55 -19.64 12.39
N LEU A 391 -29.86 -19.21 13.42
CA LEU A 391 -29.85 -17.83 13.85
C LEU A 391 -28.50 -17.22 13.55
N ARG A 392 -28.44 -16.32 12.55
CA ARG A 392 -27.22 -15.56 12.26
C ARG A 392 -27.28 -14.26 13.02
N ILE A 393 -26.27 -14.05 13.86
CA ILE A 393 -26.13 -12.85 14.68
C ILE A 393 -24.85 -12.15 14.30
N GLN A 394 -24.94 -10.86 14.01
CA GLN A 394 -23.80 -9.97 13.99
C GLN A 394 -23.80 -9.15 15.27
N MET A 395 -22.65 -9.08 15.93
CA MET A 395 -22.48 -8.34 17.17
C MET A 395 -21.17 -7.60 17.24
N GLU A 396 -21.15 -6.53 18.02
CA GLU A 396 -19.95 -5.82 18.43
C GLU A 396 -19.47 -6.33 19.78
N THR A 397 -18.16 -6.48 19.88
CA THR A 397 -17.46 -6.94 21.11
C THR A 397 -16.24 -6.04 21.35
N ARG A 398 -15.62 -6.12 22.52
CA ARG A 398 -14.47 -5.29 22.86
C ARG A 398 -13.18 -5.72 22.14
N ASN A 399 -12.98 -7.04 22.03
CA ASN A 399 -11.80 -7.67 21.43
C ASN A 399 -12.07 -9.17 21.21
N ARG A 400 -11.08 -9.90 20.70
CA ARG A 400 -11.18 -11.36 20.47
C ARG A 400 -11.50 -12.15 21.74
N GLU A 401 -10.83 -11.84 22.84
CA GLU A 401 -11.07 -12.53 24.13
C GLU A 401 -12.53 -12.39 24.59
N HIS A 402 -13.10 -11.19 24.46
CA HIS A 402 -14.50 -10.95 24.79
C HIS A 402 -15.45 -11.71 23.85
N ALA A 403 -15.13 -11.79 22.57
CA ALA A 403 -15.89 -12.60 21.62
C ALA A 403 -15.89 -14.08 22.00
N ASP A 404 -14.71 -14.62 22.37
CA ASP A 404 -14.55 -16.01 22.79
C ASP A 404 -15.31 -16.31 24.10
N GLN A 405 -15.35 -15.36 25.04
CA GLN A 405 -16.16 -15.46 26.27
C GLN A 405 -17.67 -15.57 25.96
N ILE A 406 -18.17 -14.81 24.99
CA ILE A 406 -19.59 -14.88 24.58
C ILE A 406 -19.88 -16.22 23.90
N VAL A 407 -19.01 -16.68 23.01
CA VAL A 407 -19.15 -18.00 22.36
C VAL A 407 -19.18 -19.10 23.40
N ALA A 408 -18.23 -19.12 24.33
CA ALA A 408 -18.20 -20.10 25.42
C ALA A 408 -19.46 -20.05 26.34
N GLY A 409 -20.00 -18.85 26.59
CA GLY A 409 -21.25 -18.66 27.31
C GLY A 409 -22.46 -19.28 26.61
N LEU A 410 -22.55 -19.11 25.31
CA LEU A 410 -23.61 -19.70 24.48
C LEU A 410 -23.47 -21.24 24.44
N GLU A 411 -22.28 -21.76 24.22
CA GLU A 411 -22.01 -23.22 24.23
C GLU A 411 -22.33 -23.86 25.58
N LYS A 412 -21.95 -23.20 26.69
CA LYS A 412 -22.30 -23.64 28.05
C LYS A 412 -23.81 -23.69 28.30
N ALA A 413 -24.57 -22.82 27.65
CA ALA A 413 -26.03 -22.83 27.71
C ALA A 413 -26.68 -23.87 26.78
N GLY A 414 -25.86 -24.65 26.03
CA GLY A 414 -26.31 -25.72 25.16
C GLY A 414 -26.59 -25.31 23.71
N PHE A 415 -26.19 -24.09 23.31
CA PHE A 415 -26.31 -23.65 21.93
C PHE A 415 -25.14 -24.14 21.10
N LYS A 416 -25.43 -24.66 19.92
CA LYS A 416 -24.41 -25.12 18.96
C LYS A 416 -24.02 -24.01 18.01
N ILE A 417 -22.76 -23.61 18.05
CA ILE A 417 -22.17 -22.61 17.13
C ILE A 417 -21.55 -23.35 15.95
N ILE A 418 -21.81 -22.84 14.70
CA ILE A 418 -21.36 -23.45 13.45
C ILE A 418 -20.38 -22.54 12.74
#